data_a11d0b212a1719de1b0b3b6ab0269db1
#
_entry.id   a11d0b212a1719de1b0b3b6ab0269db1
#
_cell.length_a   1.000
_cell.length_b   1.000
_cell.length_c   1.000
_cell.angle_alpha   90.00
_cell.angle_beta   90.00
_cell.angle_gamma   90.00
#
_symmetry.space_group_name_H-M   'P 1'
#
loop_
_entity.id
_entity.type
_entity.pdbx_description
1 polymer ?
#
loop_
_entity_poly.entity_id
_entity_poly.type
_entity_poly.pdbx_seq_one_letter_code
_entity_poly.pdbx_strand_id
1 'polypeptide(L)'
;MKPHAIARSLVALAALLLAMTVALPAQAASVTAVFTKTSDWGTGFEGKYTITNGGTTAINGWSVAFDLPSGANVGSFWDAAMSRSGQRFTFTNVGWNATIAPGATASFGFNGSPGGVSPSNCTLNGAACGGGSVPGTPGTPGTPSVTGATNSSISLSWGASSGTVTGYRVYEGGAQRAQVSGTSATVGSLGTCTSHTYTVRAYNAQGESAASGAVSATTTGCTGGVPGKPGAVAATGGANSVSLSWGASSGTVTGYRVYEGSTVRATVTGTSTTVSGLGVCEAHTYTVAAYNSAGEGPRSDPASATTTGCTGGGPLPKHFLTGYWHNFDNPAVELRLSAVPNEYDLVAVSFGEATATPGEVVFAVDPGLSASLGGYTDAQFRADVQTLHSRGKKVILSVGGEAGRVQVASAAAATKFADTVYALMQSYGFDGVDIDLENGLNSTYMGQALRSLRAKAGANLIITMAPQTIDMQSTGAEYFKLALNIKDILTVVHTQFYNSGSMLGCDQMAAYSQGSVNFMTALACIQLENGLRPDQVALGLPAGPGAAGGGIVAPALVNQALTCLATRTGCGSFVPPRAYPGIRGAMTWSINWDASNNWNFSRTVKPHLATLP
;
A
#
# COMPACT_ATOMS: atom_id res chain seq x y z
N MET A 1 33.49 60.55 -30.70
CA MET A 1 32.22 61.23 -30.40
C MET A 1 31.41 60.36 -29.44
N LYS A 2 31.16 60.84 -28.25
CA LYS A 2 30.37 60.17 -27.22
C LYS A 2 28.89 60.32 -27.51
N PRO A 3 28.02 59.34 -27.18
CA PRO A 3 26.67 59.62 -26.79
C PRO A 3 26.38 59.32 -25.33
N HIS A 4 25.44 60.07 -24.83
CA HIS A 4 25.00 60.24 -23.46
C HIS A 4 24.34 59.03 -22.81
N ALA A 5 24.67 58.81 -21.55
CA ALA A 5 23.95 57.95 -20.63
C ALA A 5 22.66 58.63 -20.15
N ILE A 6 21.54 57.90 -20.16
CA ILE A 6 20.30 58.26 -19.47
C ILE A 6 20.13 57.28 -18.31
N ALA A 7 20.35 57.80 -17.11
CA ALA A 7 20.02 57.09 -15.85
C ALA A 7 18.51 57.07 -15.67
N ARG A 8 17.92 55.89 -15.48
CA ARG A 8 16.58 55.70 -14.92
C ARG A 8 16.71 55.07 -13.54
N SER A 9 16.38 55.86 -12.54
CA SER A 9 16.24 55.46 -11.14
C SER A 9 15.10 54.46 -10.99
N LEU A 10 15.39 53.24 -10.54
CA LEU A 10 14.42 52.27 -10.06
C LEU A 10 14.33 52.45 -8.55
N VAL A 11 13.20 52.95 -8.08
CA VAL A 11 12.81 52.97 -6.67
C VAL A 11 12.48 51.54 -6.28
N ALA A 12 13.32 50.89 -5.47
CA ALA A 12 13.06 49.62 -4.85
C ALA A 12 12.08 49.83 -3.68
N LEU A 13 10.82 49.41 -3.83
CA LEU A 13 9.86 49.33 -2.75
C LEU A 13 10.10 48.01 -2.02
N ALA A 14 10.82 48.04 -0.91
CA ALA A 14 10.98 46.91 -0.01
C ALA A 14 9.67 46.69 0.75
N ALA A 15 8.84 45.75 0.31
CA ALA A 15 7.72 45.24 1.07
C ALA A 15 8.26 44.34 2.19
N LEU A 16 8.22 44.86 3.42
CA LEU A 16 8.53 44.14 4.64
C LEU A 16 7.36 43.15 4.92
N LEU A 17 7.46 41.90 4.43
CA LEU A 17 6.61 40.83 4.84
C LEU A 17 6.98 40.40 6.27
N LEU A 18 6.26 40.97 7.24
CA LEU A 18 6.26 40.50 8.62
C LEU A 18 5.60 39.12 8.64
N ALA A 19 6.40 38.07 8.54
CA ALA A 19 5.93 36.71 8.80
C ALA A 19 5.55 36.62 10.30
N MET A 20 4.28 36.81 10.62
CA MET A 20 3.74 36.34 11.90
C MET A 20 3.83 34.80 11.88
N THR A 21 4.89 34.28 12.44
CA THR A 21 4.93 32.91 12.91
C THR A 21 3.91 32.82 14.04
N VAL A 22 2.70 32.33 13.72
CA VAL A 22 1.78 31.82 14.73
C VAL A 22 2.51 30.61 15.32
N ALA A 23 3.16 30.83 16.47
CA ALA A 23 3.62 29.74 17.29
C ALA A 23 2.37 28.94 17.67
N LEU A 24 2.18 27.78 17.06
CA LEU A 24 1.26 26.77 17.56
C LEU A 24 1.63 26.57 19.04
N PRO A 25 0.66 26.59 19.98
CA PRO A 25 0.98 26.32 21.36
C PRO A 25 1.65 24.95 21.40
N ALA A 26 2.86 24.90 21.89
CA ALA A 26 3.58 23.65 22.11
C ALA A 26 2.64 22.79 22.97
N GLN A 27 2.16 21.70 22.41
CA GLN A 27 1.38 20.71 23.13
C GLN A 27 2.26 20.29 24.31
N ALA A 28 1.83 20.54 25.53
CA ALA A 28 2.60 20.19 26.71
C ALA A 28 2.97 18.71 26.59
N ALA A 29 4.25 18.43 26.42
CA ALA A 29 4.74 17.10 26.21
C ALA A 29 4.37 16.27 27.47
N SER A 30 3.61 15.20 27.28
CA SER A 30 3.03 14.39 28.33
C SER A 30 4.04 13.42 28.92
N VAL A 31 3.88 13.08 30.20
CA VAL A 31 4.59 11.96 30.80
C VAL A 31 3.98 10.67 30.28
N THR A 32 4.79 9.77 29.75
CA THR A 32 4.33 8.51 29.14
C THR A 32 5.06 7.30 29.72
N ALA A 33 4.39 6.14 29.71
CA ALA A 33 5.03 4.86 29.97
C ALA A 33 4.69 3.89 28.83
N VAL A 34 5.70 3.41 28.13
CA VAL A 34 5.55 2.54 26.96
C VAL A 34 6.06 1.15 27.28
N PHE A 35 5.22 0.14 27.02
CA PHE A 35 5.59 -1.26 27.11
C PHE A 35 6.26 -1.73 25.82
N THR A 36 7.36 -2.47 25.97
CA THR A 36 8.03 -3.18 24.87
C THR A 36 8.28 -4.63 25.31
N LYS A 37 7.82 -5.58 24.53
CA LYS A 37 8.18 -6.98 24.71
C LYS A 37 9.55 -7.19 24.04
N THR A 38 10.59 -7.44 24.83
CA THR A 38 11.98 -7.56 24.35
C THR A 38 12.28 -8.97 23.85
N SER A 39 11.60 -9.98 24.40
CA SER A 39 11.72 -11.37 23.97
C SER A 39 10.46 -12.16 24.31
N ASP A 40 10.14 -13.20 23.53
CA ASP A 40 9.05 -14.14 23.80
C ASP A 40 9.49 -15.55 23.37
N TRP A 41 9.51 -16.48 24.32
CA TRP A 41 9.96 -17.88 24.12
C TRP A 41 8.83 -18.89 24.30
N GLY A 42 7.56 -18.44 24.21
CA GLY A 42 6.37 -19.28 24.23
C GLY A 42 5.90 -19.67 25.63
N THR A 43 6.78 -20.17 26.51
CA THR A 43 6.46 -20.45 27.91
C THR A 43 6.61 -19.24 28.83
N GLY A 44 7.20 -18.14 28.32
CA GLY A 44 7.37 -16.87 29.00
C GLY A 44 7.83 -15.78 28.05
N PHE A 45 7.94 -14.57 28.56
CA PHE A 45 8.42 -13.40 27.84
C PHE A 45 9.20 -12.46 28.75
N GLU A 46 10.04 -11.63 28.15
CA GLU A 46 10.65 -10.49 28.81
C GLU A 46 9.95 -9.21 28.34
N GLY A 47 9.54 -8.39 29.30
CA GLY A 47 8.89 -7.10 29.06
C GLY A 47 9.64 -5.97 29.74
N LYS A 48 9.65 -4.81 29.09
CA LYS A 48 10.23 -3.57 29.59
C LYS A 48 9.23 -2.44 29.49
N TYR A 49 9.10 -1.64 30.56
CA TYR A 49 8.46 -0.33 30.51
C TYR A 49 9.50 0.77 30.47
N THR A 50 9.33 1.72 29.57
CA THR A 50 10.13 2.96 29.50
C THR A 50 9.22 4.13 29.84
N ILE A 51 9.56 4.87 30.90
CA ILE A 51 8.85 6.06 31.35
C ILE A 51 9.60 7.25 30.80
N THR A 52 8.92 8.12 30.07
CA THR A 52 9.50 9.33 29.47
C THR A 52 8.87 10.55 30.11
N ASN A 53 9.68 11.45 30.65
CA ASN A 53 9.21 12.75 31.09
C ASN A 53 9.28 13.75 29.95
N GLY A 54 8.20 13.88 29.18
CA GLY A 54 8.08 14.91 28.15
C GLY A 54 7.68 16.30 28.70
N GLY A 55 7.46 16.44 30.01
CA GLY A 55 7.14 17.72 30.68
C GLY A 55 8.33 18.63 30.86
N THR A 56 8.09 19.80 31.44
CA THR A 56 9.12 20.82 31.73
C THR A 56 9.62 20.82 33.16
N THR A 57 9.07 19.95 34.03
CA THR A 57 9.44 19.79 35.45
C THR A 57 9.89 18.36 35.73
N ALA A 58 10.81 18.16 36.65
CA ALA A 58 11.25 16.82 37.06
C ALA A 58 10.10 16.06 37.74
N ILE A 59 10.01 14.76 37.46
CA ILE A 59 9.13 13.82 38.13
C ILE A 59 9.93 13.27 39.35
N ASN A 60 9.34 13.35 40.53
CA ASN A 60 9.92 12.80 41.76
C ASN A 60 9.03 11.63 42.21
N GLY A 61 9.44 10.44 41.83
CA GLY A 61 8.70 9.20 42.04
C GLY A 61 7.76 8.83 40.92
N TRP A 62 7.75 7.56 40.54
CA TRP A 62 6.86 7.00 39.54
C TRP A 62 6.26 5.68 39.98
N SER A 63 5.04 5.41 39.52
CA SER A 63 4.35 4.15 39.75
C SER A 63 3.64 3.75 38.45
N VAL A 64 4.03 2.61 37.88
CA VAL A 64 3.37 2.02 36.70
C VAL A 64 2.56 0.81 37.17
N ALA A 65 1.27 0.81 36.89
CA ALA A 65 0.42 -0.33 37.18
C ALA A 65 -0.28 -0.82 35.91
N PHE A 66 -0.38 -2.15 35.76
CA PHE A 66 -1.02 -2.78 34.61
C PHE A 66 -1.65 -4.13 35.01
N ASP A 67 -2.54 -4.61 34.17
CA ASP A 67 -3.17 -5.91 34.33
C ASP A 67 -2.56 -6.93 33.37
N LEU A 68 -2.36 -8.16 33.83
CA LEU A 68 -2.09 -9.32 32.98
C LEU A 68 -3.34 -10.19 32.87
N PRO A 69 -3.51 -10.95 31.77
CA PRO A 69 -4.61 -11.89 31.61
C PRO A 69 -4.66 -12.91 32.75
N SER A 70 -5.85 -13.47 33.03
CA SER A 70 -6.02 -14.50 34.05
C SER A 70 -5.09 -15.69 33.78
N GLY A 71 -4.39 -16.14 34.83
CA GLY A 71 -3.38 -17.21 34.74
C GLY A 71 -1.98 -16.73 34.38
N ALA A 72 -1.80 -15.49 33.93
CA ALA A 72 -0.47 -14.92 33.71
C ALA A 72 0.13 -14.34 35.01
N ASN A 73 1.46 -14.37 35.10
CA ASN A 73 2.20 -13.95 36.29
C ASN A 73 3.51 -13.23 35.92
N VAL A 74 4.00 -12.40 36.84
CA VAL A 74 5.34 -11.82 36.80
C VAL A 74 6.24 -12.70 37.66
N GLY A 75 7.36 -13.14 37.09
CA GLY A 75 8.41 -13.88 37.80
C GLY A 75 9.47 -12.94 38.38
N SER A 76 10.65 -12.89 37.76
CA SER A 76 11.71 -11.94 38.13
C SER A 76 11.45 -10.55 37.55
N PHE A 77 11.94 -9.53 38.22
CA PHE A 77 11.88 -8.13 37.78
C PHE A 77 13.12 -7.37 38.29
N TRP A 78 13.42 -6.26 37.67
CA TRP A 78 14.58 -5.41 37.98
C TRP A 78 14.28 -3.93 37.78
N ASP A 79 15.06 -3.09 38.43
CA ASP A 79 14.99 -1.64 38.42
C ASP A 79 13.68 -1.04 38.96
N ALA A 80 12.92 -1.80 39.72
CA ALA A 80 11.69 -1.35 40.38
C ALA A 80 11.40 -2.19 41.64
N ALA A 81 10.51 -1.69 42.49
CA ALA A 81 9.82 -2.50 43.51
C ALA A 81 8.44 -2.89 42.96
N MET A 82 7.96 -4.09 43.30
CA MET A 82 6.68 -4.60 42.81
C MET A 82 5.72 -4.92 43.95
N SER A 83 4.44 -4.60 43.74
CA SER A 83 3.31 -5.11 44.51
C SER A 83 2.23 -5.66 43.59
N ARG A 84 1.37 -6.56 44.10
CA ARG A 84 0.33 -7.21 43.31
C ARG A 84 -1.01 -7.23 44.07
N SER A 85 -2.09 -7.00 43.35
CA SER A 85 -3.46 -7.19 43.81
C SER A 85 -4.28 -7.89 42.73
N GLY A 86 -4.57 -9.20 42.91
CA GLY A 86 -5.19 -10.02 41.88
C GLY A 86 -4.31 -10.15 40.63
N GLN A 87 -4.80 -9.75 39.44
CA GLN A 87 -4.05 -9.70 38.18
C GLN A 87 -3.45 -8.33 37.89
N ARG A 88 -3.58 -7.37 38.83
CA ARG A 88 -2.98 -6.04 38.69
C ARG A 88 -1.61 -6.02 39.37
N PHE A 89 -0.59 -5.67 38.61
CA PHE A 89 0.80 -5.52 39.02
C PHE A 89 1.15 -4.04 39.06
N THR A 90 1.76 -3.60 40.17
CA THR A 90 2.19 -2.21 40.35
C THR A 90 3.70 -2.19 40.63
N PHE A 91 4.40 -1.48 39.80
CA PHE A 91 5.83 -1.25 39.87
C PHE A 91 6.12 0.19 40.28
N THR A 92 6.97 0.39 41.26
CA THR A 92 7.36 1.72 41.72
C THR A 92 8.88 1.89 41.63
N ASN A 93 9.32 3.13 41.53
CA ASN A 93 10.74 3.46 41.50
C ASN A 93 11.51 2.89 42.69
N VAL A 94 12.78 2.63 42.45
CA VAL A 94 13.80 2.43 43.50
C VAL A 94 14.60 3.72 43.71
N GLY A 95 15.43 3.80 44.77
CA GLY A 95 16.03 5.06 45.18
C GLY A 95 16.81 5.81 44.12
N TRP A 96 17.51 5.11 43.23
CA TRP A 96 18.37 5.73 42.20
C TRP A 96 17.65 6.20 40.93
N ASN A 97 16.46 5.69 40.64
CA ASN A 97 15.68 6.04 39.41
C ASN A 97 14.36 6.79 39.71
N ALA A 98 14.22 7.31 40.92
CA ALA A 98 13.03 7.98 41.39
C ALA A 98 12.79 9.33 40.68
N THR A 99 13.87 10.05 40.34
CA THR A 99 13.80 11.36 39.74
C THR A 99 14.06 11.29 38.23
N ILE A 100 13.10 11.76 37.41
CA ILE A 100 13.23 11.80 35.96
C ILE A 100 13.19 13.27 35.55
N ALA A 101 14.34 13.81 35.10
CA ALA A 101 14.45 15.18 34.63
C ALA A 101 13.60 15.41 33.34
N PRO A 102 13.24 16.67 33.01
CA PRO A 102 12.61 16.99 31.73
C PRO A 102 13.37 16.40 30.54
N GLY A 103 12.66 15.71 29.63
CA GLY A 103 13.22 15.03 28.47
C GLY A 103 13.94 13.71 28.77
N ALA A 104 14.15 13.34 30.04
CA ALA A 104 14.81 12.10 30.42
C ALA A 104 13.84 10.91 30.53
N THR A 105 14.43 9.69 30.66
CA THR A 105 13.68 8.45 30.81
C THR A 105 14.15 7.65 32.01
N ALA A 106 13.24 6.86 32.59
CA ALA A 106 13.54 5.75 33.47
C ALA A 106 12.92 4.47 32.90
N SER A 107 13.45 3.30 33.30
CA SER A 107 12.87 2.05 32.83
C SER A 107 13.01 0.96 33.89
N PHE A 108 12.12 -0.03 33.81
CA PHE A 108 12.20 -1.28 34.54
C PHE A 108 11.82 -2.45 33.63
N GLY A 109 12.28 -3.65 33.98
CA GLY A 109 11.96 -4.83 33.24
C GLY A 109 11.44 -5.95 34.11
N PHE A 110 10.79 -6.93 33.49
CA PHE A 110 10.29 -8.14 34.17
C PHE A 110 10.14 -9.31 33.19
N ASN A 111 10.23 -10.51 33.75
CA ASN A 111 9.88 -11.75 33.06
C ASN A 111 8.44 -12.13 33.40
N GLY A 112 7.64 -12.39 32.41
CA GLY A 112 6.26 -12.85 32.55
C GLY A 112 6.03 -14.25 31.99
N SER A 113 4.97 -14.91 32.42
CA SER A 113 4.52 -16.20 31.92
C SER A 113 2.99 -16.26 31.89
N PRO A 114 2.37 -17.02 30.92
CA PRO A 114 3.01 -17.65 29.76
C PRO A 114 3.46 -16.62 28.71
N GLY A 115 4.16 -17.08 27.66
CA GLY A 115 4.41 -16.28 26.48
C GLY A 115 3.12 -15.94 25.72
N GLY A 116 3.23 -15.08 24.72
CA GLY A 116 2.07 -14.66 23.88
C GLY A 116 1.14 -13.63 24.53
N VAL A 117 1.29 -13.32 25.84
CA VAL A 117 0.45 -12.32 26.52
C VAL A 117 1.11 -10.94 26.53
N SER A 118 0.29 -9.90 26.72
CA SER A 118 0.77 -8.52 26.88
C SER A 118 -0.01 -7.81 27.99
N PRO A 119 0.61 -6.85 28.70
CA PRO A 119 -0.06 -6.01 29.67
C PRO A 119 -1.20 -5.20 29.06
N SER A 120 -2.24 -4.96 29.85
CA SER A 120 -3.38 -4.09 29.54
C SER A 120 -3.67 -3.12 30.68
N ASN A 121 -4.55 -2.16 30.46
CA ASN A 121 -4.99 -1.19 31.47
C ASN A 121 -3.84 -0.48 32.20
N CYS A 122 -2.80 -0.10 31.45
CA CYS A 122 -1.62 0.55 32.01
C CYS A 122 -1.94 1.93 32.55
N THR A 123 -1.47 2.18 33.79
CA THR A 123 -1.50 3.52 34.40
C THR A 123 -0.12 3.92 34.90
N LEU A 124 0.25 5.19 34.71
CA LEU A 124 1.45 5.83 35.26
C LEU A 124 0.99 6.91 36.25
N ASN A 125 1.39 6.77 37.51
CA ASN A 125 0.94 7.64 38.61
C ASN A 125 -0.59 7.80 38.66
N GLY A 126 -1.32 6.72 38.36
CA GLY A 126 -2.78 6.71 38.35
C GLY A 126 -3.45 7.21 37.06
N ALA A 127 -2.71 7.80 36.13
CA ALA A 127 -3.19 8.22 34.80
C ALA A 127 -2.86 7.17 33.73
N ALA A 128 -3.60 7.11 32.61
CA ALA A 128 -3.34 6.19 31.51
C ALA A 128 -1.93 6.40 30.91
N CYS A 129 -1.22 5.31 30.59
CA CYS A 129 0.18 5.34 30.16
C CYS A 129 0.47 6.06 28.84
N GLY A 130 -0.52 6.27 28.00
CA GLY A 130 -0.40 6.90 26.68
C GLY A 130 -0.45 8.43 26.66
N GLY A 131 -0.14 9.13 27.75
CA GLY A 131 -0.08 10.59 27.80
C GLY A 131 -1.44 11.24 27.98
N GLY A 132 -1.92 11.22 29.21
CA GLY A 132 -3.07 12.01 29.67
C GLY A 132 -2.72 12.75 30.93
N SER A 133 -3.16 14.00 31.00
CA SER A 133 -3.13 14.97 32.10
C SER A 133 -1.81 15.17 32.86
N VAL A 134 -1.38 16.41 32.87
CA VAL A 134 -0.41 16.99 33.81
C VAL A 134 -0.86 16.65 35.23
N PRO A 135 0.01 16.16 36.15
CA PRO A 135 -0.37 15.94 37.53
C PRO A 135 -1.00 17.18 38.12
N GLY A 136 -2.27 17.09 38.54
CA GLY A 136 -3.05 18.19 39.08
C GLY A 136 -4.13 18.77 38.16
N THR A 137 -4.16 18.48 36.85
CA THR A 137 -5.33 18.84 36.01
C THR A 137 -6.48 17.84 36.21
N PRO A 138 -7.74 18.25 36.00
CA PRO A 138 -8.89 17.36 36.10
C PRO A 138 -8.85 16.20 35.11
N GLY A 139 -9.50 15.10 35.40
CA GLY A 139 -9.74 14.02 34.44
C GLY A 139 -10.69 14.48 33.32
N THR A 140 -10.72 13.73 32.22
CA THR A 140 -11.63 14.00 31.09
C THR A 140 -13.09 13.87 31.52
N PRO A 141 -13.97 14.83 31.18
CA PRO A 141 -15.41 14.70 31.44
C PRO A 141 -16.03 13.53 30.69
N GLY A 142 -17.14 13.02 31.19
CA GLY A 142 -17.99 12.10 30.43
C GLY A 142 -18.44 12.72 29.10
N THR A 143 -18.69 11.88 28.10
CA THR A 143 -19.26 12.33 26.82
C THR A 143 -20.58 13.07 27.09
N PRO A 144 -20.77 14.32 26.63
CA PRO A 144 -21.98 15.04 26.86
C PRO A 144 -23.20 14.39 26.18
N SER A 145 -24.34 14.56 26.77
CA SER A 145 -25.65 14.22 26.22
C SER A 145 -26.48 15.48 26.04
N VAL A 146 -27.34 15.49 25.03
CA VAL A 146 -28.28 16.58 24.78
C VAL A 146 -29.50 16.42 25.70
N THR A 147 -29.77 17.40 26.54
CA THR A 147 -30.91 17.41 27.47
C THR A 147 -32.07 18.25 26.97
N GLY A 148 -31.86 19.11 25.98
CA GLY A 148 -32.88 19.91 25.33
C GLY A 148 -32.33 20.73 24.18
N ALA A 149 -33.21 21.10 23.27
CA ALA A 149 -32.92 22.04 22.18
C ALA A 149 -34.12 22.98 21.97
N THR A 150 -33.82 24.24 21.71
CA THR A 150 -34.81 25.24 21.29
C THR A 150 -34.45 25.76 19.89
N ASN A 151 -35.17 26.73 19.39
CA ASN A 151 -34.87 27.37 18.11
C ASN A 151 -33.57 28.22 18.13
N SER A 152 -32.97 28.43 19.30
CA SER A 152 -31.78 29.30 19.46
C SER A 152 -30.82 28.81 20.52
N SER A 153 -31.03 27.62 21.10
CA SER A 153 -30.14 27.07 22.13
C SER A 153 -30.13 25.54 22.16
N ILE A 154 -29.04 24.98 22.67
CA ILE A 154 -28.86 23.56 22.96
C ILE A 154 -28.38 23.39 24.39
N SER A 155 -29.05 22.54 25.16
CA SER A 155 -28.70 22.20 26.53
C SER A 155 -28.00 20.86 26.59
N LEU A 156 -26.89 20.81 27.31
CA LEU A 156 -26.01 19.67 27.45
C LEU A 156 -25.84 19.28 28.92
N SER A 157 -25.63 17.99 29.19
CA SER A 157 -25.16 17.47 30.47
C SER A 157 -24.09 16.42 30.27
N TRP A 158 -23.21 16.25 31.24
CA TRP A 158 -22.08 15.30 31.16
C TRP A 158 -21.73 14.71 32.53
N GLY A 159 -21.01 13.61 32.51
CA GLY A 159 -20.47 13.01 33.72
C GLY A 159 -19.33 13.84 34.30
N ALA A 160 -19.29 13.96 35.62
CA ALA A 160 -18.24 14.71 36.33
C ALA A 160 -16.85 14.12 36.10
N SER A 161 -15.86 14.99 36.02
CA SER A 161 -14.46 14.63 35.94
C SER A 161 -13.90 14.22 37.31
N SER A 162 -12.89 13.36 37.29
CA SER A 162 -12.09 13.03 38.48
C SER A 162 -11.11 14.16 38.84
N GLY A 163 -10.64 14.19 40.07
CA GLY A 163 -9.68 15.19 40.57
C GLY A 163 -10.32 16.49 40.99
N THR A 164 -9.51 17.53 41.26
CA THR A 164 -9.99 18.85 41.65
C THR A 164 -10.49 19.60 40.43
N VAL A 165 -11.78 19.88 40.36
CA VAL A 165 -12.44 20.58 39.26
C VAL A 165 -12.92 21.95 39.72
N THR A 166 -12.53 23.02 39.04
CA THR A 166 -13.03 24.37 39.23
C THR A 166 -14.27 24.59 38.39
N GLY A 167 -14.34 23.98 37.20
CA GLY A 167 -15.47 24.08 36.29
C GLY A 167 -15.23 23.39 34.97
N TYR A 168 -16.15 23.63 34.02
CA TYR A 168 -16.14 23.02 32.70
C TYR A 168 -16.27 24.09 31.62
N ARG A 169 -15.67 23.83 30.46
CA ARG A 169 -15.78 24.66 29.27
C ARG A 169 -16.33 23.81 28.12
N VAL A 170 -17.33 24.35 27.44
CA VAL A 170 -17.96 23.73 26.27
C VAL A 170 -17.34 24.34 25.02
N TYR A 171 -16.92 23.51 24.08
CA TYR A 171 -16.27 23.90 22.84
C TYR A 171 -17.04 23.43 21.61
N GLU A 172 -17.05 24.26 20.58
CA GLU A 172 -17.55 23.98 19.24
C GLU A 172 -16.48 24.40 18.22
N GLY A 173 -15.98 23.47 17.40
CA GLY A 173 -14.95 23.75 16.42
C GLY A 173 -13.67 24.40 16.97
N GLY A 174 -13.34 24.11 18.25
CA GLY A 174 -12.20 24.71 18.95
C GLY A 174 -12.53 26.07 19.64
N ALA A 175 -13.67 26.70 19.37
CA ALA A 175 -14.07 27.91 20.03
C ALA A 175 -14.83 27.60 21.34
N GLN A 176 -14.51 28.31 22.44
CA GLN A 176 -15.25 28.21 23.69
C GLN A 176 -16.62 28.85 23.56
N ARG A 177 -17.67 28.08 23.82
CA ARG A 177 -19.09 28.53 23.73
C ARG A 177 -19.74 28.77 25.08
N ALA A 178 -19.31 28.05 26.12
CA ALA A 178 -19.80 28.25 27.48
C ALA A 178 -18.74 27.88 28.51
N GLN A 179 -18.87 28.44 29.73
CA GLN A 179 -18.08 28.07 30.90
C GLN A 179 -19.02 28.01 32.11
N VAL A 180 -18.96 26.89 32.83
CA VAL A 180 -19.87 26.63 33.97
C VAL A 180 -19.09 25.94 35.10
N SER A 181 -19.63 26.03 36.34
CA SER A 181 -19.08 25.31 37.48
C SER A 181 -19.67 23.91 37.64
N GLY A 182 -20.86 23.66 37.11
CA GLY A 182 -21.57 22.39 37.17
C GLY A 182 -21.37 21.52 35.92
N THR A 183 -22.04 20.36 35.93
CA THR A 183 -21.94 19.34 34.85
C THR A 183 -23.02 19.49 33.77
N SER A 184 -23.55 20.69 33.58
CA SER A 184 -24.51 21.03 32.53
C SER A 184 -24.30 22.45 32.03
N ALA A 185 -24.64 22.71 30.79
CA ALA A 185 -24.61 24.04 30.18
C ALA A 185 -25.68 24.19 29.11
N THR A 186 -26.13 25.40 28.88
CA THR A 186 -26.95 25.76 27.71
C THR A 186 -26.13 26.70 26.82
N VAL A 187 -25.89 26.29 25.60
CA VAL A 187 -25.28 27.13 24.57
C VAL A 187 -26.39 27.85 23.81
N GLY A 188 -26.40 29.15 23.90
CA GLY A 188 -27.41 30.01 23.27
C GLY A 188 -26.88 30.78 22.07
N SER A 189 -27.74 31.68 21.54
CA SER A 189 -27.46 32.51 20.36
C SER A 189 -27.10 31.69 19.10
N LEU A 190 -27.76 30.55 18.98
CA LEU A 190 -27.60 29.65 17.81
C LEU A 190 -28.65 30.03 16.75
N GLY A 191 -28.33 29.71 15.50
CA GLY A 191 -29.30 29.82 14.41
C GLY A 191 -30.42 28.80 14.56
N THR A 192 -31.61 29.15 14.06
CA THR A 192 -32.75 28.22 14.00
C THR A 192 -32.44 27.10 13.03
N CYS A 193 -32.71 25.85 13.45
CA CYS A 193 -32.50 24.66 12.58
C CYS A 193 -31.06 24.48 12.09
N THR A 194 -30.09 24.77 12.94
CA THR A 194 -28.67 24.59 12.65
C THR A 194 -28.10 23.44 13.49
N SER A 195 -27.23 22.66 12.89
CA SER A 195 -26.55 21.54 13.55
C SER A 195 -25.25 22.01 14.19
N HIS A 196 -25.01 21.60 15.41
CA HIS A 196 -23.87 21.98 16.24
C HIS A 196 -23.23 20.75 16.87
N THR A 197 -21.89 20.75 16.99
CA THR A 197 -21.15 19.64 17.61
C THR A 197 -20.27 20.16 18.73
N TYR A 198 -20.46 19.60 19.92
CA TYR A 198 -19.82 20.06 21.15
C TYR A 198 -18.92 19.01 21.78
N THR A 199 -17.84 19.48 22.39
CA THR A 199 -16.99 18.76 23.34
C THR A 199 -16.88 19.54 24.63
N VAL A 200 -16.53 18.88 25.73
CA VAL A 200 -16.38 19.50 27.04
C VAL A 200 -15.00 19.23 27.61
N ARG A 201 -14.39 20.22 28.26
CA ARG A 201 -13.17 20.07 29.05
C ARG A 201 -13.43 20.53 30.49
N ALA A 202 -12.92 19.81 31.47
CA ALA A 202 -12.83 20.28 32.84
C ALA A 202 -11.58 21.14 33.01
N TYR A 203 -11.60 22.10 33.94
CA TYR A 203 -10.43 22.93 34.23
C TYR A 203 -10.29 23.21 35.74
N ASN A 204 -9.05 23.51 36.11
CA ASN A 204 -8.69 24.05 37.43
C ASN A 204 -7.50 25.03 37.28
N ALA A 205 -6.86 25.43 38.39
CA ALA A 205 -5.74 26.37 38.38
C ALA A 205 -4.49 25.80 37.65
N GLN A 206 -4.37 24.48 37.50
CA GLN A 206 -3.28 23.79 36.85
C GLN A 206 -3.49 23.62 35.34
N GLY A 207 -4.70 23.79 34.84
CA GLY A 207 -5.01 23.70 33.40
C GLY A 207 -6.31 22.98 33.07
N GLU A 208 -6.47 22.65 31.77
CA GLU A 208 -7.61 21.90 31.24
C GLU A 208 -7.33 20.42 31.06
N SER A 209 -8.39 19.63 31.16
CA SER A 209 -8.38 18.21 30.82
C SER A 209 -8.28 17.99 29.29
N ALA A 210 -8.10 16.74 28.89
CA ALA A 210 -8.46 16.31 27.54
C ALA A 210 -9.93 16.58 27.24
N ALA A 211 -10.28 16.73 25.94
CA ALA A 211 -11.66 16.91 25.52
C ALA A 211 -12.47 15.60 25.70
N SER A 212 -13.73 15.74 26.09
CA SER A 212 -14.70 14.62 26.08
C SER A 212 -14.93 14.06 24.68
N GLY A 213 -15.64 12.95 24.57
CA GLY A 213 -16.32 12.55 23.34
C GLY A 213 -17.22 13.69 22.83
N ALA A 214 -17.42 13.75 21.52
CA ALA A 214 -18.26 14.75 20.88
C ALA A 214 -19.74 14.36 20.91
N VAL A 215 -20.63 15.36 21.00
CA VAL A 215 -22.09 15.21 20.82
C VAL A 215 -22.58 16.21 19.79
N SER A 216 -23.48 15.79 18.90
CA SER A 216 -24.12 16.66 17.92
C SER A 216 -25.61 16.83 18.24
N ALA A 217 -26.13 18.05 18.05
CA ALA A 217 -27.52 18.37 18.16
C ALA A 217 -27.93 19.46 17.17
N THR A 218 -29.22 19.51 16.85
CA THR A 218 -29.81 20.53 15.96
C THR A 218 -30.80 21.36 16.73
N THR A 219 -30.76 22.70 16.58
CA THR A 219 -31.76 23.60 17.16
C THR A 219 -33.13 23.36 16.54
N THR A 220 -34.19 23.59 17.30
CA THR A 220 -35.58 23.42 16.84
C THR A 220 -36.09 24.62 16.04
N GLY A 221 -37.38 24.62 15.68
CA GLY A 221 -38.04 25.70 14.91
C GLY A 221 -37.88 25.53 13.40
N CYS A 222 -37.51 24.35 12.97
CA CYS A 222 -37.53 23.97 11.55
C CYS A 222 -38.98 24.01 11.04
N THR A 223 -39.31 24.89 10.11
CA THR A 223 -40.62 24.90 9.43
C THR A 223 -40.58 23.81 8.33
N GLY A 224 -41.08 22.63 8.67
CA GLY A 224 -41.01 21.43 7.84
C GLY A 224 -40.00 20.42 8.41
N GLY A 225 -40.33 19.13 8.47
CA GLY A 225 -39.42 18.07 8.89
C GLY A 225 -38.19 17.92 7.96
N VAL A 226 -37.22 17.13 8.39
CA VAL A 226 -36.12 16.72 7.50
C VAL A 226 -36.69 16.02 6.28
N PRO A 227 -36.00 16.09 5.11
CA PRO A 227 -36.45 15.38 3.91
C PRO A 227 -36.56 13.87 4.12
N GLY A 228 -37.42 13.25 3.37
CA GLY A 228 -37.49 11.79 3.33
C GLY A 228 -36.21 11.15 2.73
N LYS A 229 -36.09 9.83 2.90
CA LYS A 229 -35.03 9.01 2.28
C LYS A 229 -35.03 9.22 0.74
N PRO A 230 -33.86 9.44 0.09
CA PRO A 230 -33.78 9.44 -1.36
C PRO A 230 -34.24 8.11 -1.95
N GLY A 231 -34.79 8.16 -3.15
CA GLY A 231 -35.10 6.95 -3.91
C GLY A 231 -33.86 6.10 -4.22
N ALA A 232 -34.08 4.93 -4.83
CA ALA A 232 -32.99 4.01 -5.15
C ALA A 232 -31.84 4.72 -5.86
N VAL A 233 -30.63 4.49 -5.37
CA VAL A 233 -29.39 5.03 -5.94
C VAL A 233 -28.88 4.05 -7.00
N ALA A 234 -28.70 4.53 -8.22
CA ALA A 234 -27.96 3.84 -9.27
C ALA A 234 -26.51 4.35 -9.27
N ALA A 235 -25.56 3.43 -9.32
CA ALA A 235 -24.13 3.72 -9.38
C ALA A 235 -23.54 3.07 -10.65
N THR A 236 -22.79 3.82 -11.44
CA THR A 236 -22.12 3.33 -12.65
C THR A 236 -20.66 3.76 -12.64
N GLY A 237 -19.74 2.78 -12.75
CA GLY A 237 -18.31 3.03 -12.79
C GLY A 237 -17.85 3.61 -14.14
N GLY A 238 -17.07 4.68 -14.08
CA GLY A 238 -16.22 5.19 -15.16
C GLY A 238 -14.75 4.86 -14.86
N ALA A 239 -13.81 5.26 -15.73
CA ALA A 239 -12.39 4.91 -15.58
C ALA A 239 -11.79 5.37 -14.22
N ASN A 240 -12.03 6.61 -13.82
CA ASN A 240 -11.56 7.17 -12.55
C ASN A 240 -12.69 7.86 -11.79
N SER A 241 -13.91 7.39 -11.96
CA SER A 241 -15.09 8.05 -11.41
C SER A 241 -16.24 7.07 -11.22
N VAL A 242 -17.18 7.44 -10.36
CA VAL A 242 -18.48 6.78 -10.25
C VAL A 242 -19.57 7.81 -10.47
N SER A 243 -20.41 7.59 -11.46
CA SER A 243 -21.62 8.38 -11.70
C SER A 243 -22.77 7.83 -10.87
N LEU A 244 -23.43 8.71 -10.13
CA LEU A 244 -24.53 8.38 -9.22
C LEU A 244 -25.80 9.11 -9.67
N SER A 245 -26.93 8.45 -9.60
CA SER A 245 -28.26 9.07 -9.78
C SER A 245 -29.25 8.43 -8.80
N TRP A 246 -30.25 9.18 -8.38
CA TRP A 246 -31.23 8.73 -7.38
C TRP A 246 -32.60 9.38 -7.59
N GLY A 247 -33.61 8.77 -7.01
CA GLY A 247 -34.94 9.35 -6.97
C GLY A 247 -35.01 10.50 -5.96
N ALA A 248 -35.79 11.54 -6.30
CA ALA A 248 -35.97 12.68 -5.40
C ALA A 248 -36.59 12.26 -4.06
N SER A 249 -36.14 12.91 -2.99
CA SER A 249 -36.72 12.74 -1.64
C SER A 249 -38.04 13.47 -1.51
N SER A 250 -38.91 12.97 -0.64
CA SER A 250 -40.14 13.70 -0.23
C SER A 250 -39.82 14.87 0.71
N GLY A 251 -40.71 15.86 0.77
CA GLY A 251 -40.55 17.03 1.60
C GLY A 251 -39.76 18.16 0.92
N THR A 252 -39.44 19.21 1.68
CA THR A 252 -38.62 20.32 1.18
C THR A 252 -37.17 19.89 1.18
N VAL A 253 -36.53 19.89 0.02
CA VAL A 253 -35.10 19.50 -0.19
C VAL A 253 -34.32 20.74 -0.60
N THR A 254 -33.25 21.06 0.12
CA THR A 254 -32.25 22.07 -0.26
C THR A 254 -31.15 21.48 -1.13
N GLY A 255 -30.79 20.21 -0.85
CA GLY A 255 -29.76 19.49 -1.60
C GLY A 255 -29.52 18.07 -1.08
N TYR A 256 -28.52 17.43 -1.63
CA TYR A 256 -28.12 16.07 -1.30
C TYR A 256 -26.64 16.01 -0.96
N ARG A 257 -26.28 15.15 -0.02
CA ARG A 257 -24.90 14.78 0.31
C ARG A 257 -24.66 13.32 -0.06
N VAL A 258 -23.60 13.09 -0.78
CA VAL A 258 -23.15 11.76 -1.15
C VAL A 258 -22.05 11.34 -0.19
N TYR A 259 -22.18 10.17 0.39
CA TYR A 259 -21.26 9.62 1.39
C TYR A 259 -20.60 8.34 0.88
N GLU A 260 -19.32 8.21 1.18
CA GLU A 260 -18.58 6.96 1.14
C GLU A 260 -18.19 6.64 2.59
N GLY A 261 -18.80 5.61 3.17
CA GLY A 261 -18.74 5.40 4.62
C GLY A 261 -19.28 6.59 5.40
N SER A 262 -18.43 7.25 6.18
CA SER A 262 -18.75 8.49 6.92
C SER A 262 -18.31 9.78 6.20
N THR A 263 -17.53 9.67 5.13
CA THR A 263 -16.95 10.81 4.43
C THR A 263 -17.90 11.37 3.38
N VAL A 264 -18.14 12.70 3.40
CA VAL A 264 -18.88 13.40 2.35
C VAL A 264 -17.97 13.52 1.11
N ARG A 265 -18.39 12.92 0.00
CA ARG A 265 -17.69 12.97 -1.29
C ARG A 265 -18.20 14.04 -2.23
N ALA A 266 -19.49 14.37 -2.12
CA ALA A 266 -20.11 15.45 -2.90
C ALA A 266 -21.30 16.06 -2.16
N THR A 267 -21.58 17.33 -2.45
CA THR A 267 -22.81 18.03 -2.05
C THR A 267 -23.39 18.70 -3.28
N VAL A 268 -24.64 18.39 -3.62
CA VAL A 268 -25.30 18.83 -4.86
C VAL A 268 -26.75 19.22 -4.63
N THR A 269 -27.33 19.99 -5.53
CA THR A 269 -28.75 20.37 -5.48
C THR A 269 -29.63 19.47 -6.36
N GLY A 270 -29.03 18.78 -7.33
CA GLY A 270 -29.72 17.84 -8.22
C GLY A 270 -29.75 16.41 -7.67
N THR A 271 -30.38 15.52 -8.43
CA THR A 271 -30.51 14.08 -8.11
C THR A 271 -29.48 13.20 -8.79
N SER A 272 -28.36 13.77 -9.19
CA SER A 272 -27.23 13.05 -9.76
C SER A 272 -25.91 13.79 -9.52
N THR A 273 -24.81 13.04 -9.54
CA THR A 273 -23.45 13.59 -9.48
C THR A 273 -22.43 12.55 -9.98
N THR A 274 -21.20 13.00 -10.22
CA THR A 274 -20.08 12.13 -10.49
C THR A 274 -19.01 12.38 -9.45
N VAL A 275 -18.63 11.34 -8.71
CA VAL A 275 -17.47 11.35 -7.82
C VAL A 275 -16.25 10.98 -8.65
N SER A 276 -15.31 11.90 -8.78
CA SER A 276 -14.09 11.76 -9.60
C SER A 276 -12.83 11.65 -8.73
N GLY A 277 -11.69 11.37 -9.37
CA GLY A 277 -10.41 11.22 -8.67
C GLY A 277 -10.29 9.92 -7.90
N LEU A 278 -11.03 8.89 -8.33
CA LEU A 278 -10.98 7.53 -7.79
C LEU A 278 -9.88 6.73 -8.48
N GLY A 279 -9.36 5.72 -7.80
CA GLY A 279 -8.51 4.73 -8.44
C GLY A 279 -9.29 3.93 -9.49
N VAL A 280 -8.58 3.37 -10.45
CA VAL A 280 -9.19 2.44 -11.43
C VAL A 280 -9.36 1.08 -10.77
N CYS A 281 -10.41 0.34 -11.18
CA CYS A 281 -10.65 -1.01 -10.67
C CYS A 281 -10.93 -1.09 -9.16
N GLU A 282 -11.35 0.00 -8.56
CA GLU A 282 -11.70 0.06 -7.15
C GLU A 282 -13.22 -0.05 -6.95
N ALA A 283 -13.62 -0.86 -5.99
CA ALA A 283 -15.02 -0.98 -5.59
C ALA A 283 -15.34 0.14 -4.59
N HIS A 284 -16.33 0.94 -4.92
CA HIS A 284 -16.82 2.04 -4.10
C HIS A 284 -18.28 1.83 -3.73
N THR A 285 -18.64 2.19 -2.50
CA THR A 285 -20.01 2.08 -2.01
C THR A 285 -20.46 3.42 -1.47
N TYR A 286 -21.58 3.91 -1.99
CA TYR A 286 -22.12 5.22 -1.70
C TYR A 286 -23.51 5.13 -1.09
N THR A 287 -23.79 6.07 -0.19
CA THR A 287 -25.15 6.38 0.28
C THR A 287 -25.43 7.86 0.07
N VAL A 288 -26.69 8.23 -0.10
CA VAL A 288 -27.12 9.61 -0.33
C VAL A 288 -28.12 10.01 0.73
N ALA A 289 -27.98 11.22 1.27
CA ALA A 289 -28.97 11.82 2.16
C ALA A 289 -29.42 13.17 1.62
N ALA A 290 -30.71 13.44 1.67
CA ALA A 290 -31.24 14.77 1.39
C ALA A 290 -31.17 15.64 2.63
N TYR A 291 -30.98 16.94 2.49
CA TYR A 291 -30.97 17.89 3.59
C TYR A 291 -31.74 19.16 3.28
N ASN A 292 -32.18 19.80 4.34
CA ASN A 292 -32.77 21.14 4.30
C ASN A 292 -32.35 21.93 5.56
N SER A 293 -33.01 23.06 5.83
CA SER A 293 -32.76 23.86 7.03
C SER A 293 -33.14 23.16 8.35
N ALA A 294 -33.98 22.12 8.30
CA ALA A 294 -34.35 21.31 9.46
C ALA A 294 -33.29 20.22 9.79
N GLY A 295 -32.40 19.92 8.85
CA GLY A 295 -31.35 18.94 9.02
C GLY A 295 -31.27 17.95 7.85
N GLU A 296 -30.55 16.86 8.08
CA GLU A 296 -30.35 15.78 7.12
C GLU A 296 -31.35 14.64 7.38
N GLY A 297 -31.97 14.17 6.33
CA GLY A 297 -32.87 13.03 6.34
C GLY A 297 -32.15 11.68 6.39
N PRO A 298 -32.90 10.56 6.43
CA PRO A 298 -32.32 9.23 6.39
C PRO A 298 -31.50 9.00 5.11
N ARG A 299 -30.39 8.28 5.23
CA ARG A 299 -29.57 7.87 4.08
C ARG A 299 -30.29 6.83 3.24
N SER A 300 -30.01 6.83 1.95
CA SER A 300 -30.44 5.79 1.01
C SER A 300 -29.87 4.41 1.38
N ASP A 301 -30.39 3.38 0.75
CA ASP A 301 -29.71 2.11 0.71
C ASP A 301 -28.37 2.28 -0.02
N PRO A 302 -27.34 1.47 0.33
CA PRO A 302 -26.04 1.57 -0.30
C PRO A 302 -26.10 1.13 -1.77
N ALA A 303 -25.40 1.84 -2.64
CA ALA A 303 -25.19 1.50 -4.03
C ALA A 303 -23.68 1.37 -4.29
N SER A 304 -23.29 0.26 -4.89
CA SER A 304 -21.89 -0.02 -5.18
C SER A 304 -21.64 0.00 -6.68
N ALA A 305 -20.48 0.52 -7.08
CA ALA A 305 -19.93 0.38 -8.41
C ALA A 305 -18.43 0.19 -8.34
N THR A 306 -17.90 -0.57 -9.29
CA THR A 306 -16.45 -0.68 -9.48
C THR A 306 -16.05 0.26 -10.60
N THR A 307 -15.02 1.08 -10.38
CA THR A 307 -14.47 1.91 -11.44
C THR A 307 -13.98 1.02 -12.57
N THR A 308 -14.20 1.47 -13.82
CA THR A 308 -13.73 0.76 -15.00
C THR A 308 -12.25 1.04 -15.24
N GLY A 309 -11.64 0.37 -16.23
CA GLY A 309 -10.20 0.46 -16.45
C GLY A 309 -9.41 -0.64 -15.72
N CYS A 310 -10.12 -1.61 -15.16
CA CYS A 310 -9.56 -2.86 -14.58
C CYS A 310 -8.80 -3.72 -15.58
N THR A 311 -9.02 -3.51 -16.85
CA THR A 311 -8.21 -4.14 -17.88
C THR A 311 -7.01 -3.23 -18.09
N GLY A 312 -5.93 -3.53 -17.41
CA GLY A 312 -4.63 -3.07 -17.84
C GLY A 312 -4.56 -3.26 -19.35
N GLY A 313 -4.33 -2.22 -20.12
CA GLY A 313 -4.20 -2.19 -21.58
C GLY A 313 -4.87 -3.35 -22.33
N GLY A 314 -5.21 -3.21 -23.57
CA GLY A 314 -5.82 -4.26 -24.41
C GLY A 314 -5.12 -5.63 -24.30
N PRO A 315 -5.62 -6.66 -24.98
CA PRO A 315 -4.96 -7.97 -24.99
C PRO A 315 -3.52 -7.82 -25.50
N LEU A 316 -2.61 -8.62 -24.95
CA LEU A 316 -1.24 -8.69 -25.46
C LEU A 316 -1.26 -9.00 -26.97
N PRO A 317 -0.42 -8.35 -27.78
CA PRO A 317 -0.29 -8.67 -29.20
C PRO A 317 0.09 -10.15 -29.43
N LYS A 318 -0.12 -10.66 -30.66
CA LYS A 318 0.30 -12.01 -31.04
C LYS A 318 1.80 -12.23 -30.76
N HIS A 319 2.60 -11.28 -31.17
CA HIS A 319 4.05 -11.22 -30.88
C HIS A 319 4.31 -9.97 -30.05
N PHE A 320 4.94 -10.13 -28.90
CA PHE A 320 5.16 -9.03 -28.00
C PHE A 320 6.58 -9.01 -27.42
N LEU A 321 6.96 -7.84 -26.92
CA LEU A 321 8.21 -7.62 -26.22
C LEU A 321 7.94 -7.47 -24.72
N THR A 322 8.60 -8.34 -23.93
CA THR A 322 8.65 -8.24 -22.47
C THR A 322 9.95 -7.58 -22.03
N GLY A 323 9.91 -6.75 -21.02
CA GLY A 323 11.10 -6.23 -20.37
C GLY A 323 10.99 -6.28 -18.84
N TYR A 324 12.10 -6.56 -18.18
CA TYR A 324 12.21 -6.50 -16.73
C TYR A 324 12.56 -5.08 -16.29
N TRP A 325 11.81 -4.55 -15.34
CA TRP A 325 12.08 -3.26 -14.74
C TRP A 325 12.62 -3.45 -13.32
N HIS A 326 13.73 -2.77 -13.00
CA HIS A 326 14.41 -2.92 -11.73
C HIS A 326 13.74 -2.14 -10.60
N ASN A 327 13.28 -2.83 -9.57
CA ASN A 327 12.91 -2.27 -8.28
C ASN A 327 14.08 -2.38 -7.29
N PHE A 328 15.27 -2.01 -7.72
CA PHE A 328 16.51 -2.00 -6.94
C PHE A 328 17.56 -1.14 -7.64
N ASP A 329 18.52 -0.64 -6.86
CA ASP A 329 19.64 0.15 -7.33
C ASP A 329 20.76 -0.76 -7.87
N ASN A 330 21.26 -0.45 -9.06
CA ASN A 330 22.43 -1.09 -9.68
C ASN A 330 23.08 -0.14 -10.71
N PRO A 331 24.19 -0.52 -11.40
CA PRO A 331 24.83 0.35 -12.38
C PRO A 331 24.02 0.68 -13.64
N ALA A 332 22.87 0.03 -13.88
CA ALA A 332 21.99 0.39 -14.99
C ALA A 332 21.28 1.74 -14.73
N VAL A 333 20.79 2.40 -15.78
CA VAL A 333 20.01 3.62 -15.65
C VAL A 333 18.76 3.37 -14.79
N GLU A 334 18.62 4.10 -13.71
CA GLU A 334 17.41 4.09 -12.90
C GLU A 334 16.35 4.97 -13.54
N LEU A 335 15.14 4.45 -13.59
CA LEU A 335 14.00 5.16 -14.17
C LEU A 335 12.70 4.81 -13.46
N ARG A 336 11.82 5.78 -13.39
CA ARG A 336 10.44 5.55 -12.92
C ARG A 336 9.73 4.60 -13.88
N LEU A 337 8.78 3.84 -13.35
CA LEU A 337 8.02 2.88 -14.16
C LEU A 337 7.27 3.57 -15.32
N SER A 338 6.76 4.78 -15.12
CA SER A 338 6.11 5.57 -16.19
C SER A 338 7.06 5.98 -17.34
N ALA A 339 8.37 5.94 -17.13
CA ALA A 339 9.37 6.25 -18.16
C ALA A 339 9.67 5.06 -19.09
N VAL A 340 9.12 3.88 -18.83
CA VAL A 340 9.24 2.72 -19.73
C VAL A 340 8.67 3.09 -21.10
N PRO A 341 9.44 2.88 -22.20
CA PRO A 341 9.02 3.28 -23.53
C PRO A 341 7.93 2.37 -24.11
N ASN A 342 7.26 2.86 -25.16
CA ASN A 342 6.10 2.18 -25.75
C ASN A 342 6.43 0.89 -26.49
N GLU A 343 7.67 0.61 -26.75
CA GLU A 343 8.17 -0.62 -27.38
C GLU A 343 7.86 -1.87 -26.53
N TYR A 344 7.83 -1.75 -25.22
CA TYR A 344 7.48 -2.85 -24.32
C TYR A 344 5.96 -3.01 -24.21
N ASP A 345 5.48 -4.24 -24.37
CA ASP A 345 4.07 -4.60 -24.27
C ASP A 345 3.74 -5.16 -22.88
N LEU A 346 4.71 -5.87 -22.29
CA LEU A 346 4.64 -6.48 -20.97
C LEU A 346 5.85 -6.04 -20.14
N VAL A 347 5.62 -5.53 -18.95
CA VAL A 347 6.66 -5.12 -18.01
C VAL A 347 6.63 -6.04 -16.80
N ALA A 348 7.73 -6.75 -16.56
CA ALA A 348 7.93 -7.56 -15.35
C ALA A 348 8.69 -6.74 -14.30
N VAL A 349 8.05 -6.47 -13.19
CA VAL A 349 8.63 -5.69 -12.08
C VAL A 349 9.47 -6.61 -11.21
N SER A 350 10.78 -6.37 -11.13
CA SER A 350 11.77 -7.20 -10.43
C SER A 350 12.14 -6.53 -9.09
N PHE A 351 11.81 -7.09 -7.87
CA PHE A 351 11.16 -8.38 -7.67
C PHE A 351 10.19 -8.29 -6.49
N GLY A 352 9.25 -9.23 -6.44
CA GLY A 352 8.54 -9.56 -5.22
C GLY A 352 9.44 -10.41 -4.33
N GLU A 353 9.51 -10.08 -3.05
CA GLU A 353 10.47 -10.63 -2.10
C GLU A 353 9.86 -11.65 -1.16
N ALA A 354 10.70 -12.56 -0.64
CA ALA A 354 10.34 -13.52 0.38
C ALA A 354 10.27 -12.87 1.77
N THR A 355 9.41 -13.42 2.61
CA THR A 355 9.45 -13.21 4.06
C THR A 355 9.97 -14.46 4.78
N ALA A 356 9.96 -14.44 6.11
CA ALA A 356 10.24 -15.65 6.90
C ALA A 356 9.17 -16.75 6.74
N THR A 357 8.00 -16.43 6.19
CA THR A 357 6.89 -17.37 5.98
C THR A 357 7.00 -18.02 4.60
N PRO A 358 7.16 -19.34 4.50
CA PRO A 358 7.23 -20.01 3.20
C PRO A 358 6.02 -19.70 2.30
N GLY A 359 6.29 -19.33 1.05
CA GLY A 359 5.28 -18.95 0.07
C GLY A 359 4.78 -17.52 0.17
N GLU A 360 5.06 -16.79 1.22
CA GLU A 360 4.65 -15.40 1.34
C GLU A 360 5.53 -14.49 0.47
N VAL A 361 4.86 -13.64 -0.30
CA VAL A 361 5.50 -12.63 -1.16
C VAL A 361 5.08 -11.25 -0.69
N VAL A 362 6.05 -10.36 -0.57
CA VAL A 362 5.84 -8.94 -0.30
C VAL A 362 6.45 -8.09 -1.42
N PHE A 363 5.95 -6.87 -1.54
CA PHE A 363 6.49 -5.89 -2.48
C PHE A 363 6.29 -4.48 -1.93
N ALA A 364 7.30 -3.67 -2.06
CA ALA A 364 7.28 -2.21 -1.89
C ALA A 364 8.34 -1.62 -2.82
N VAL A 365 8.25 -0.34 -3.12
CA VAL A 365 9.32 0.36 -3.84
C VAL A 365 10.59 0.30 -2.99
N ASP A 366 11.69 -0.14 -3.59
CA ASP A 366 12.98 -0.27 -2.92
C ASP A 366 13.48 1.09 -2.39
N PRO A 367 13.98 1.17 -1.15
CA PRO A 367 14.43 2.42 -0.57
C PRO A 367 15.63 3.05 -1.30
N GLY A 368 16.55 2.26 -1.85
CA GLY A 368 17.68 2.73 -2.64
C GLY A 368 17.21 3.36 -3.95
N LEU A 369 16.40 2.63 -4.70
CA LEU A 369 15.74 3.15 -5.90
C LEU A 369 14.90 4.39 -5.61
N SER A 370 14.13 4.38 -4.52
CA SER A 370 13.35 5.55 -4.09
C SER A 370 14.23 6.78 -3.89
N ALA A 371 15.35 6.62 -3.19
CA ALA A 371 16.29 7.72 -2.94
C ALA A 371 16.92 8.25 -4.24
N SER A 372 17.39 7.36 -5.11
CA SER A 372 18.00 7.69 -6.40
C SER A 372 17.04 8.43 -7.34
N LEU A 373 15.75 8.11 -7.27
CA LEU A 373 14.68 8.78 -8.04
C LEU A 373 14.06 9.99 -7.32
N GLY A 374 14.71 10.53 -6.28
CA GLY A 374 14.27 11.73 -5.57
C GLY A 374 13.03 11.53 -4.70
N GLY A 375 12.85 10.34 -4.13
CA GLY A 375 11.74 10.02 -3.22
C GLY A 375 10.56 9.34 -3.93
N TYR A 376 10.83 8.39 -4.82
CA TYR A 376 9.80 7.61 -5.52
C TYR A 376 9.03 6.71 -4.55
N THR A 377 7.74 6.95 -4.40
CA THR A 377 6.88 6.28 -3.42
C THR A 377 6.02 5.18 -4.02
N ASP A 378 5.49 4.26 -3.18
CA ASP A 378 4.50 3.28 -3.60
C ASP A 378 3.26 3.90 -4.26
N ALA A 379 2.81 5.06 -3.78
CA ALA A 379 1.68 5.77 -4.37
C ALA A 379 1.99 6.24 -5.80
N GLN A 380 3.21 6.74 -6.03
CA GLN A 380 3.68 7.14 -7.36
C GLN A 380 3.88 5.93 -8.27
N PHE A 381 4.41 4.82 -7.73
CA PHE A 381 4.54 3.57 -8.47
C PHE A 381 3.18 3.06 -8.96
N ARG A 382 2.15 3.03 -8.09
CA ARG A 382 0.79 2.66 -8.49
C ARG A 382 0.23 3.58 -9.58
N ALA A 383 0.47 4.88 -9.48
CA ALA A 383 0.08 5.83 -10.53
C ALA A 383 0.81 5.56 -11.84
N ASP A 384 2.08 5.16 -11.78
CA ASP A 384 2.87 4.80 -12.95
C ASP A 384 2.40 3.48 -13.59
N VAL A 385 1.97 2.49 -12.80
CA VAL A 385 1.27 1.29 -13.31
C VAL A 385 0.04 1.69 -14.12
N GLN A 386 -0.79 2.59 -13.59
CA GLN A 386 -1.98 3.10 -14.30
C GLN A 386 -1.59 3.86 -15.58
N THR A 387 -0.49 4.58 -15.55
CA THR A 387 0.05 5.25 -16.75
C THR A 387 0.42 4.24 -17.84
N LEU A 388 1.06 3.12 -17.48
CA LEU A 388 1.35 2.04 -18.43
C LEU A 388 0.08 1.40 -18.97
N HIS A 389 -0.90 1.13 -18.12
CA HIS A 389 -2.21 0.61 -18.51
C HIS A 389 -2.92 1.53 -19.50
N SER A 390 -2.90 2.85 -19.26
CA SER A 390 -3.50 3.83 -20.19
C SER A 390 -2.84 3.85 -21.57
N ARG A 391 -1.57 3.43 -21.65
CA ARG A 391 -0.82 3.25 -22.90
C ARG A 391 -0.98 1.85 -23.51
N GLY A 392 -1.90 1.03 -23.00
CA GLY A 392 -2.16 -0.33 -23.48
C GLY A 392 -1.13 -1.37 -23.05
N LYS A 393 -0.28 -1.07 -22.05
CA LYS A 393 0.75 -1.98 -21.56
C LYS A 393 0.25 -2.85 -20.42
N LYS A 394 0.88 -4.00 -20.22
CA LYS A 394 0.66 -4.91 -19.09
C LYS A 394 1.81 -4.84 -18.11
N VAL A 395 1.51 -4.95 -16.82
CA VAL A 395 2.49 -4.92 -15.75
C VAL A 395 2.29 -6.13 -14.84
N ILE A 396 3.32 -6.93 -14.65
CA ILE A 396 3.28 -8.12 -13.80
C ILE A 396 4.37 -8.05 -12.73
N LEU A 397 4.16 -8.73 -11.62
CA LEU A 397 5.17 -8.87 -10.57
C LEU A 397 6.02 -10.10 -10.86
N SER A 398 7.34 -9.92 -11.03
CA SER A 398 8.29 -11.02 -11.08
C SER A 398 8.68 -11.43 -9.66
N VAL A 399 8.73 -12.74 -9.41
CA VAL A 399 9.07 -13.31 -8.11
C VAL A 399 10.27 -14.22 -8.26
N GLY A 400 11.36 -13.90 -7.57
CA GLY A 400 12.60 -14.67 -7.60
C GLY A 400 13.83 -13.85 -7.90
N GLY A 401 14.49 -14.15 -9.04
CA GLY A 401 15.80 -13.65 -9.43
C GLY A 401 16.94 -14.32 -8.68
N GLU A 402 18.19 -13.97 -9.01
CA GLU A 402 19.43 -14.57 -8.46
C GLU A 402 19.48 -14.53 -6.92
N ALA A 403 19.08 -13.41 -6.31
CA ALA A 403 19.05 -13.25 -4.86
C ALA A 403 17.73 -13.73 -4.21
N GLY A 404 16.71 -14.04 -5.00
CA GLY A 404 15.38 -14.41 -4.52
C GLY A 404 15.37 -15.65 -3.64
N ARG A 405 14.54 -15.63 -2.57
CA ARG A 405 14.45 -16.72 -1.57
C ARG A 405 13.02 -17.25 -1.38
N VAL A 406 12.10 -16.90 -2.27
CA VAL A 406 10.73 -17.40 -2.19
C VAL A 406 10.71 -18.91 -2.40
N GLN A 407 10.11 -19.65 -1.48
CA GLN A 407 10.01 -21.10 -1.53
C GLN A 407 8.56 -21.55 -1.47
N VAL A 408 8.12 -22.33 -2.46
CA VAL A 408 6.79 -22.93 -2.54
C VAL A 408 6.94 -24.44 -2.58
N ALA A 409 7.24 -25.03 -1.41
CA ALA A 409 7.58 -26.45 -1.25
C ALA A 409 6.52 -27.27 -0.48
N SER A 410 5.33 -26.71 -0.26
CA SER A 410 4.20 -27.38 0.40
C SER A 410 2.87 -26.78 -0.05
N ALA A 411 1.77 -27.50 0.22
CA ALA A 411 0.42 -27.01 -0.08
C ALA A 411 0.08 -25.71 0.69
N ALA A 412 0.56 -25.58 1.93
CA ALA A 412 0.38 -24.35 2.73
C ALA A 412 1.14 -23.17 2.10
N ALA A 413 2.38 -23.39 1.66
CA ALA A 413 3.16 -22.38 0.95
C ALA A 413 2.52 -22.00 -0.41
N ALA A 414 1.94 -22.98 -1.12
CA ALA A 414 1.22 -22.73 -2.36
C ALA A 414 -0.02 -21.84 -2.15
N THR A 415 -0.78 -22.08 -1.09
CA THR A 415 -1.92 -21.24 -0.71
C THR A 415 -1.46 -19.84 -0.34
N LYS A 416 -0.42 -19.74 0.52
CA LYS A 416 0.13 -18.46 0.95
C LYS A 416 0.63 -17.63 -0.24
N PHE A 417 1.35 -18.24 -1.20
CA PHE A 417 1.81 -17.59 -2.42
C PHE A 417 0.63 -17.01 -3.22
N ALA A 418 -0.39 -17.82 -3.48
CA ALA A 418 -1.57 -17.38 -4.22
C ALA A 418 -2.30 -16.24 -3.53
N ASP A 419 -2.42 -16.28 -2.19
CA ASP A 419 -3.11 -15.25 -1.41
C ASP A 419 -2.35 -13.92 -1.41
N THR A 420 -1.04 -13.97 -1.16
CA THR A 420 -0.22 -12.75 -1.07
C THR A 420 0.01 -12.13 -2.44
N VAL A 421 0.30 -12.90 -3.49
CA VAL A 421 0.42 -12.38 -4.85
C VAL A 421 -0.91 -11.79 -5.32
N TYR A 422 -2.05 -12.43 -5.04
CA TYR A 422 -3.35 -11.85 -5.37
C TYR A 422 -3.59 -10.52 -4.66
N ALA A 423 -3.26 -10.42 -3.37
CA ALA A 423 -3.38 -9.17 -2.61
C ALA A 423 -2.47 -8.06 -3.19
N LEU A 424 -1.24 -8.41 -3.61
CA LEU A 424 -0.34 -7.48 -4.28
C LEU A 424 -0.88 -7.03 -5.65
N MET A 425 -1.44 -7.95 -6.43
CA MET A 425 -2.11 -7.61 -7.69
C MET A 425 -3.23 -6.58 -7.47
N GLN A 426 -4.07 -6.78 -6.45
CA GLN A 426 -5.14 -5.84 -6.12
C GLN A 426 -4.62 -4.48 -5.64
N SER A 427 -3.56 -4.47 -4.84
CA SER A 427 -3.06 -3.22 -4.23
C SER A 427 -2.20 -2.38 -5.17
N TYR A 428 -1.47 -3.01 -6.09
CA TYR A 428 -0.57 -2.33 -7.02
C TYR A 428 -1.07 -2.26 -8.47
N GLY A 429 -2.11 -3.03 -8.80
CA GLY A 429 -2.69 -3.10 -10.14
C GLY A 429 -1.92 -4.02 -11.08
N PHE A 430 -1.20 -5.03 -10.58
CA PHE A 430 -0.50 -5.99 -11.44
C PHE A 430 -1.49 -6.87 -12.22
N ASP A 431 -1.18 -7.09 -13.50
CA ASP A 431 -1.98 -7.95 -14.41
C ASP A 431 -1.68 -9.44 -14.22
N GLY A 432 -0.68 -9.79 -13.42
CA GLY A 432 -0.26 -11.18 -13.24
C GLY A 432 1.06 -11.34 -12.50
N VAL A 433 1.66 -12.50 -12.68
CA VAL A 433 2.90 -12.91 -12.02
C VAL A 433 3.86 -13.57 -13.00
N ASP A 434 5.14 -13.29 -12.80
CA ASP A 434 6.26 -13.98 -13.43
C ASP A 434 6.99 -14.82 -12.40
N ILE A 435 7.40 -16.03 -12.79
CA ILE A 435 8.16 -16.98 -11.95
C ILE A 435 9.59 -17.03 -12.43
N ASP A 436 10.49 -16.44 -11.65
CA ASP A 436 11.94 -16.38 -11.92
C ASP A 436 12.75 -16.98 -10.75
N LEU A 437 12.34 -18.17 -10.27
CA LEU A 437 12.96 -18.82 -9.10
C LEU A 437 14.26 -19.53 -9.48
N GLU A 438 15.38 -18.87 -9.32
CA GLU A 438 16.71 -19.44 -9.63
C GLU A 438 17.32 -20.29 -8.49
N ASN A 439 16.73 -20.23 -7.29
CA ASN A 439 17.20 -20.93 -6.09
C ASN A 439 16.37 -22.18 -5.73
N GLY A 440 15.69 -22.74 -6.72
CA GLY A 440 14.93 -23.98 -6.63
C GLY A 440 13.43 -23.78 -6.85
N LEU A 441 12.82 -24.71 -7.56
CA LEU A 441 11.40 -24.75 -7.90
C LEU A 441 10.85 -26.13 -7.58
N ASN A 442 9.65 -26.19 -7.00
CA ASN A 442 8.84 -27.41 -6.92
C ASN A 442 7.63 -27.27 -7.85
N SER A 443 7.65 -27.99 -8.97
CA SER A 443 6.64 -27.87 -10.02
C SER A 443 5.22 -28.24 -9.56
N THR A 444 5.09 -29.16 -8.60
CA THR A 444 3.80 -29.59 -8.05
C THR A 444 3.15 -28.47 -7.26
N TYR A 445 3.84 -27.95 -6.24
CA TYR A 445 3.27 -26.92 -5.36
C TYR A 445 3.19 -25.56 -6.04
N MET A 446 4.14 -25.21 -6.89
CA MET A 446 4.03 -23.99 -7.69
C MET A 446 2.87 -24.08 -8.68
N GLY A 447 2.63 -25.23 -9.30
CA GLY A 447 1.46 -25.46 -10.14
C GLY A 447 0.15 -25.29 -9.38
N GLN A 448 0.06 -25.79 -8.14
CA GLN A 448 -1.09 -25.56 -7.26
C GLN A 448 -1.28 -24.08 -6.93
N ALA A 449 -0.18 -23.37 -6.61
CA ALA A 449 -0.20 -21.93 -6.32
C ALA A 449 -0.74 -21.12 -7.50
N LEU A 450 -0.23 -21.37 -8.71
CA LEU A 450 -0.63 -20.64 -9.92
C LEU A 450 -2.06 -20.94 -10.35
N ARG A 451 -2.55 -22.18 -10.18
CA ARG A 451 -3.96 -22.53 -10.41
C ARG A 451 -4.87 -21.87 -9.38
N SER A 452 -4.47 -21.83 -8.11
CA SER A 452 -5.20 -21.09 -7.07
C SER A 452 -5.26 -19.60 -7.37
N LEU A 453 -4.13 -19.00 -7.77
CA LEU A 453 -4.08 -17.60 -8.17
C LEU A 453 -4.99 -17.33 -9.39
N ARG A 454 -4.96 -18.22 -10.40
CA ARG A 454 -5.85 -18.15 -11.57
C ARG A 454 -7.33 -18.19 -11.18
N ALA A 455 -7.70 -19.06 -10.23
CA ALA A 455 -9.06 -19.13 -9.74
C ALA A 455 -9.52 -17.84 -9.04
N LYS A 456 -8.60 -17.15 -8.35
CA LYS A 456 -8.87 -15.86 -7.67
C LYS A 456 -8.92 -14.70 -8.65
N ALA A 457 -7.95 -14.60 -9.54
CA ALA A 457 -7.75 -13.45 -10.43
C ALA A 457 -8.57 -13.53 -11.74
N GLY A 458 -9.10 -14.69 -12.08
CA GLY A 458 -9.94 -14.89 -13.27
C GLY A 458 -9.16 -15.15 -14.56
N ALA A 459 -9.88 -15.18 -15.69
CA ALA A 459 -9.37 -15.64 -16.97
C ALA A 459 -8.30 -14.75 -17.62
N ASN A 460 -8.17 -13.52 -17.18
CA ASN A 460 -7.22 -12.55 -17.75
C ASN A 460 -5.85 -12.53 -17.04
N LEU A 461 -5.65 -13.37 -16.02
CA LEU A 461 -4.38 -13.46 -15.31
C LEU A 461 -3.25 -13.81 -16.29
N ILE A 462 -2.19 -13.00 -16.30
CA ILE A 462 -0.96 -13.26 -17.02
C ILE A 462 -0.03 -14.08 -16.13
N ILE A 463 0.41 -15.23 -16.62
CA ILE A 463 1.40 -16.08 -15.94
C ILE A 463 2.58 -16.26 -16.88
N THR A 464 3.76 -15.81 -16.48
CA THR A 464 5.00 -15.99 -17.22
C THR A 464 6.04 -16.72 -16.37
N MET A 465 7.07 -17.21 -17.00
CA MET A 465 8.22 -17.85 -16.35
C MET A 465 9.50 -17.44 -17.05
N ALA A 466 10.61 -17.32 -16.30
CA ALA A 466 11.91 -16.98 -16.83
C ALA A 466 12.97 -18.03 -16.44
N PRO A 467 12.80 -19.31 -16.85
CA PRO A 467 13.77 -20.36 -16.54
C PRO A 467 15.12 -20.09 -17.19
N GLN A 468 16.19 -20.55 -16.55
CA GLN A 468 17.49 -20.66 -17.20
C GLN A 468 17.42 -21.69 -18.36
N THR A 469 18.33 -21.59 -19.33
CA THR A 469 18.33 -22.50 -20.50
C THR A 469 18.40 -23.98 -20.07
N ILE A 470 19.18 -24.28 -19.01
CA ILE A 470 19.33 -25.65 -18.49
C ILE A 470 18.03 -26.23 -17.96
N ASP A 471 17.15 -25.40 -17.40
CA ASP A 471 15.85 -25.82 -16.84
C ASP A 471 14.85 -26.24 -17.91
N MET A 472 15.14 -25.92 -19.17
CA MET A 472 14.31 -26.24 -20.33
C MET A 472 14.96 -27.26 -21.27
N GLN A 473 16.06 -27.93 -20.84
CA GLN A 473 16.76 -28.98 -21.61
C GLN A 473 16.03 -30.33 -21.58
N SER A 474 15.24 -30.59 -20.56
CA SER A 474 14.53 -31.87 -20.35
C SER A 474 13.16 -31.66 -19.78
N THR A 475 12.18 -32.41 -20.28
CA THR A 475 10.84 -32.47 -19.70
C THR A 475 10.81 -32.98 -18.25
N GLY A 476 11.92 -33.54 -17.78
CA GLY A 476 12.15 -33.96 -16.39
C GLY A 476 12.56 -32.81 -15.46
N ALA A 477 12.99 -31.67 -15.97
CA ALA A 477 13.37 -30.50 -15.18
C ALA A 477 12.13 -29.82 -14.56
N GLU A 478 12.27 -29.24 -13.37
CA GLU A 478 11.13 -28.72 -12.60
C GLU A 478 10.40 -27.59 -13.32
N TYR A 479 11.10 -26.67 -13.98
CA TYR A 479 10.47 -25.62 -14.78
C TYR A 479 9.71 -26.17 -15.98
N PHE A 480 10.30 -27.13 -16.69
CA PHE A 480 9.61 -27.74 -17.83
C PHE A 480 8.36 -28.52 -17.39
N LYS A 481 8.46 -29.28 -16.28
CA LYS A 481 7.28 -29.94 -15.68
C LYS A 481 6.21 -28.92 -15.32
N LEU A 482 6.59 -27.81 -14.67
CA LEU A 482 5.65 -26.75 -14.31
C LEU A 482 4.99 -26.19 -15.56
N ALA A 483 5.74 -25.83 -16.59
CA ALA A 483 5.24 -25.29 -17.85
C ALA A 483 4.19 -26.22 -18.50
N LEU A 484 4.47 -27.51 -18.54
CA LEU A 484 3.56 -28.52 -19.09
C LEU A 484 2.31 -28.70 -18.19
N ASN A 485 2.50 -28.71 -16.87
CA ASN A 485 1.41 -28.88 -15.91
C ASN A 485 0.38 -27.75 -15.97
N ILE A 486 0.81 -26.52 -16.19
CA ILE A 486 -0.07 -25.34 -16.24
C ILE A 486 -0.27 -24.80 -17.66
N LYS A 487 0.03 -25.60 -18.69
CA LYS A 487 -0.02 -25.21 -20.09
C LYS A 487 -1.35 -24.56 -20.52
N ASP A 488 -2.43 -24.95 -19.90
CA ASP A 488 -3.76 -24.40 -20.12
C ASP A 488 -3.95 -22.97 -19.62
N ILE A 489 -3.16 -22.53 -18.64
CA ILE A 489 -3.21 -21.19 -18.03
C ILE A 489 -1.93 -20.38 -18.22
N LEU A 490 -0.88 -20.99 -18.75
CA LEU A 490 0.43 -20.35 -18.99
C LEU A 490 0.35 -19.40 -20.18
N THR A 491 0.82 -18.16 -19.99
CA THR A 491 0.90 -17.16 -21.07
C THR A 491 2.15 -17.35 -21.91
N VAL A 492 3.34 -17.38 -21.30
CA VAL A 492 4.60 -17.53 -22.02
C VAL A 492 5.75 -17.94 -21.10
N VAL A 493 6.72 -18.67 -21.64
CA VAL A 493 8.03 -18.95 -21.04
C VAL A 493 9.07 -18.07 -21.73
N HIS A 494 9.76 -17.24 -20.96
CA HIS A 494 10.85 -16.36 -21.38
C HIS A 494 12.21 -17.01 -21.04
N THR A 495 12.58 -18.08 -21.71
CA THR A 495 13.84 -18.78 -21.40
C THR A 495 15.03 -17.85 -21.54
N GLN A 496 15.91 -17.84 -20.54
CA GLN A 496 17.11 -17.01 -20.47
C GLN A 496 18.22 -17.65 -21.32
N PHE A 497 18.37 -17.23 -22.60
CA PHE A 497 19.41 -17.75 -23.54
C PHE A 497 20.76 -17.05 -23.35
N TYR A 498 21.14 -16.81 -22.08
CA TYR A 498 22.40 -16.19 -21.70
C TYR A 498 22.93 -16.83 -20.41
N ASN A 499 24.18 -16.54 -20.03
CA ASN A 499 24.89 -17.14 -18.89
C ASN A 499 24.87 -18.68 -18.89
N SER A 500 24.82 -19.31 -20.04
CA SER A 500 24.48 -20.74 -20.20
C SER A 500 25.54 -21.61 -20.89
N GLY A 501 26.58 -21.02 -21.41
CA GLY A 501 27.65 -21.77 -22.08
C GLY A 501 27.22 -22.41 -23.40
N SER A 502 27.43 -23.74 -23.53
CA SER A 502 27.07 -24.53 -24.73
C SER A 502 26.18 -25.71 -24.33
N MET A 503 25.10 -25.96 -25.08
CA MET A 503 24.15 -27.03 -24.82
C MET A 503 23.68 -27.72 -26.09
N LEU A 504 23.27 -29.00 -25.97
CA LEU A 504 22.68 -29.77 -27.07
C LEU A 504 21.37 -29.13 -27.53
N GLY A 505 21.18 -29.05 -28.85
CA GLY A 505 19.91 -28.63 -29.45
C GLY A 505 18.84 -29.71 -29.47
N CYS A 506 17.67 -29.41 -30.02
CA CYS A 506 16.59 -30.39 -30.18
C CYS A 506 16.91 -31.51 -31.19
N ASP A 507 17.90 -31.32 -32.03
CA ASP A 507 18.44 -32.34 -32.95
C ASP A 507 19.30 -33.38 -32.23
N GLN A 508 19.72 -33.14 -30.99
CA GLN A 508 20.58 -34.00 -30.19
C GLN A 508 21.93 -34.35 -30.86
N MET A 509 22.28 -33.62 -31.91
CA MET A 509 23.47 -33.92 -32.73
C MET A 509 24.62 -32.94 -32.49
N ALA A 510 24.33 -31.72 -32.10
CA ALA A 510 25.35 -30.72 -31.88
C ALA A 510 25.08 -29.90 -30.62
N ALA A 511 26.15 -29.52 -29.90
CA ALA A 511 26.11 -28.51 -28.88
C ALA A 511 26.28 -27.12 -29.51
N TYR A 512 25.34 -26.24 -29.23
CA TYR A 512 25.36 -24.86 -29.70
C TYR A 512 25.83 -23.95 -28.57
N SER A 513 26.64 -22.95 -28.92
CA SER A 513 27.16 -21.99 -27.93
C SER A 513 26.29 -20.77 -27.82
N GLN A 514 26.11 -20.28 -26.60
CA GLN A 514 25.38 -19.02 -26.32
C GLN A 514 25.96 -17.86 -27.16
N GLY A 515 25.16 -16.84 -27.38
CA GLY A 515 25.58 -15.71 -28.21
C GLY A 515 25.44 -15.94 -29.73
N SER A 516 24.70 -16.97 -30.14
CA SER A 516 24.48 -17.29 -31.55
C SER A 516 23.02 -17.54 -31.89
N VAL A 517 22.64 -17.34 -33.15
CA VAL A 517 21.31 -17.66 -33.68
C VAL A 517 21.01 -19.14 -33.46
N ASN A 518 21.98 -20.02 -33.71
CA ASN A 518 21.80 -21.47 -33.53
C ASN A 518 21.44 -21.84 -32.08
N PHE A 519 22.08 -21.21 -31.09
CA PHE A 519 21.78 -21.47 -29.68
C PHE A 519 20.32 -21.13 -29.35
N MET A 520 19.89 -19.93 -29.73
CA MET A 520 18.52 -19.48 -29.50
C MET A 520 17.50 -20.39 -30.19
N THR A 521 17.75 -20.73 -31.46
CA THR A 521 16.77 -21.50 -32.25
C THR A 521 16.74 -22.99 -31.88
N ALA A 522 17.92 -23.62 -31.68
CA ALA A 522 17.99 -25.04 -31.35
C ALA A 522 17.48 -25.36 -29.94
N LEU A 523 17.64 -24.43 -28.98
CA LEU A 523 17.17 -24.64 -27.61
C LEU A 523 15.70 -24.24 -27.43
N ALA A 524 15.23 -23.22 -28.13
CA ALA A 524 13.78 -22.92 -28.18
C ALA A 524 13.03 -24.09 -28.85
N CYS A 525 13.61 -24.73 -29.84
CA CYS A 525 13.07 -25.93 -30.50
C CYS A 525 12.80 -27.07 -29.51
N ILE A 526 13.61 -27.26 -28.46
CA ILE A 526 13.37 -28.29 -27.44
C ILE A 526 12.00 -28.08 -26.80
N GLN A 527 11.67 -26.85 -26.41
CA GLN A 527 10.42 -26.53 -25.77
C GLN A 527 9.22 -26.74 -26.72
N LEU A 528 9.37 -26.30 -27.97
CA LEU A 528 8.37 -26.39 -29.03
C LEU A 528 8.06 -27.83 -29.43
N GLU A 529 9.05 -28.70 -29.50
CA GLU A 529 8.88 -30.09 -29.89
C GLU A 529 8.46 -31.00 -28.70
N ASN A 530 8.66 -30.53 -27.48
CA ASN A 530 8.30 -31.29 -26.29
C ASN A 530 7.03 -30.76 -25.58
N GLY A 531 6.15 -30.10 -26.32
CA GLY A 531 4.77 -29.91 -25.92
C GLY A 531 4.31 -28.50 -25.62
N LEU A 532 5.17 -27.48 -25.57
CA LEU A 532 4.72 -26.09 -25.49
C LEU A 532 4.21 -25.62 -26.87
N ARG A 533 3.16 -24.81 -26.85
CA ARG A 533 2.68 -24.17 -28.07
C ARG A 533 3.64 -23.05 -28.48
N PRO A 534 3.73 -22.70 -29.77
CA PRO A 534 4.57 -21.58 -30.20
C PRO A 534 4.24 -20.26 -29.48
N ASP A 535 2.96 -20.01 -29.21
CA ASP A 535 2.50 -18.83 -28.47
C ASP A 535 2.85 -18.87 -26.95
N GLN A 536 3.54 -19.90 -26.50
CA GLN A 536 4.03 -20.04 -25.13
C GLN A 536 5.56 -20.00 -25.02
N VAL A 537 6.27 -19.74 -26.12
CA VAL A 537 7.74 -19.69 -26.13
C VAL A 537 8.23 -18.35 -26.64
N ALA A 538 9.13 -17.71 -25.90
CA ALA A 538 9.79 -16.47 -26.26
C ALA A 538 11.30 -16.53 -25.97
N LEU A 539 12.07 -15.69 -26.66
CA LEU A 539 13.52 -15.63 -26.53
C LEU A 539 13.92 -14.56 -25.49
N GLY A 540 14.52 -14.99 -24.37
CA GLY A 540 15.05 -14.09 -23.34
C GLY A 540 16.53 -13.77 -23.54
N LEU A 541 16.88 -12.49 -23.70
CA LEU A 541 18.24 -12.02 -23.97
C LEU A 541 18.59 -10.79 -23.12
N PRO A 542 19.89 -10.57 -22.83
CA PRO A 542 20.35 -9.33 -22.21
C PRO A 542 20.17 -8.14 -23.17
N ALA A 543 19.79 -6.97 -22.63
CA ALA A 543 19.55 -5.77 -23.42
C ALA A 543 20.82 -5.19 -24.09
N GLY A 544 21.99 -5.52 -23.55
CA GLY A 544 23.28 -5.05 -24.07
C GLY A 544 24.42 -5.23 -23.08
N PRO A 545 25.55 -4.60 -23.32
CA PRO A 545 26.71 -4.65 -22.41
C PRO A 545 26.34 -4.27 -20.97
N GLY A 546 26.86 -5.02 -20.01
CA GLY A 546 26.61 -4.85 -18.58
C GLY A 546 25.42 -5.67 -18.05
N ALA A 547 24.50 -6.10 -18.91
CA ALA A 547 23.28 -6.77 -18.49
C ALA A 547 23.48 -8.25 -18.08
N ALA A 548 24.54 -8.91 -18.57
CA ALA A 548 24.86 -10.30 -18.23
C ALA A 548 26.35 -10.58 -18.39
N GLY A 549 26.82 -11.67 -17.77
CA GLY A 549 28.21 -12.13 -17.88
C GLY A 549 28.54 -12.79 -19.22
N GLY A 550 27.55 -13.29 -19.96
CA GLY A 550 27.73 -13.96 -21.26
C GLY A 550 26.41 -14.11 -22.02
N GLY A 551 26.50 -14.38 -23.32
CA GLY A 551 25.33 -14.54 -24.18
C GLY A 551 24.73 -13.23 -24.71
N ILE A 552 25.40 -12.11 -24.50
CA ILE A 552 24.98 -10.81 -25.06
C ILE A 552 25.12 -10.88 -26.57
N VAL A 553 24.09 -10.50 -27.31
CA VAL A 553 24.05 -10.49 -28.78
C VAL A 553 23.58 -9.14 -29.29
N ALA A 554 23.97 -8.82 -30.52
CA ALA A 554 23.35 -7.72 -31.24
C ALA A 554 21.82 -8.01 -31.40
N PRO A 555 20.92 -7.06 -31.14
CA PRO A 555 19.48 -7.29 -31.22
C PRO A 555 19.01 -7.81 -32.60
N ALA A 556 19.74 -7.50 -33.68
CA ALA A 556 19.49 -8.05 -35.02
C ALA A 556 19.58 -9.58 -35.08
N LEU A 557 20.45 -10.21 -34.24
CA LEU A 557 20.51 -11.66 -34.16
C LEU A 557 19.30 -12.27 -33.46
N VAL A 558 18.69 -11.56 -32.53
CA VAL A 558 17.40 -11.94 -31.92
C VAL A 558 16.31 -11.95 -33.00
N ASN A 559 16.25 -10.90 -33.81
CA ASN A 559 15.33 -10.80 -34.96
C ASN A 559 15.55 -11.95 -35.95
N GLN A 560 16.81 -12.28 -36.24
CA GLN A 560 17.14 -13.41 -37.11
C GLN A 560 16.67 -14.74 -36.52
N ALA A 561 16.88 -14.97 -35.22
CA ALA A 561 16.45 -16.20 -34.56
C ALA A 561 14.90 -16.31 -34.54
N LEU A 562 14.18 -15.21 -34.28
CA LEU A 562 12.73 -15.17 -34.34
C LEU A 562 12.21 -15.45 -35.75
N THR A 563 12.83 -14.86 -36.79
CA THR A 563 12.51 -15.14 -38.20
C THR A 563 12.75 -16.60 -38.53
N CYS A 564 13.91 -17.15 -38.11
CA CYS A 564 14.23 -18.57 -38.34
C CYS A 564 13.16 -19.48 -37.69
N LEU A 565 12.79 -19.24 -36.44
CA LEU A 565 11.75 -20.02 -35.77
C LEU A 565 10.38 -19.87 -36.45
N ALA A 566 9.99 -18.66 -36.78
CA ALA A 566 8.68 -18.39 -37.38
C ALA A 566 8.51 -18.93 -38.80
N THR A 567 9.58 -18.89 -39.63
CA THR A 567 9.48 -19.11 -41.07
C THR A 567 10.42 -20.15 -41.64
N ARG A 568 11.42 -20.62 -40.86
CA ARG A 568 12.55 -21.45 -41.30
C ARG A 568 13.50 -20.78 -42.33
N THR A 569 13.47 -19.46 -42.41
CA THR A 569 14.35 -18.67 -43.26
C THR A 569 15.32 -17.83 -42.44
N GLY A 570 16.46 -17.46 -43.00
CA GLY A 570 17.48 -16.69 -42.29
C GLY A 570 18.15 -17.44 -41.12
N CYS A 571 18.00 -18.73 -41.05
CA CYS A 571 18.61 -19.57 -40.01
C CYS A 571 20.15 -19.59 -40.11
N GLY A 572 20.82 -20.00 -39.05
CA GLY A 572 22.22 -20.35 -39.06
C GLY A 572 22.44 -21.78 -39.60
N SER A 573 23.37 -22.53 -39.01
CA SER A 573 23.60 -23.95 -39.35
C SER A 573 22.48 -24.87 -38.84
N PHE A 574 21.76 -24.45 -37.77
CA PHE A 574 20.60 -25.15 -37.29
C PHE A 574 19.31 -24.59 -37.95
N VAL A 575 18.52 -25.49 -38.52
CA VAL A 575 17.18 -25.17 -39.07
C VAL A 575 16.15 -26.00 -38.30
N PRO A 576 15.12 -25.36 -37.68
CA PRO A 576 14.12 -26.11 -36.93
C PRO A 576 13.33 -27.08 -37.82
N PRO A 577 12.79 -28.19 -37.29
CA PRO A 577 12.10 -29.21 -38.10
C PRO A 577 10.88 -28.68 -38.82
N ARG A 578 10.24 -27.67 -38.29
CA ARG A 578 9.07 -26.96 -38.85
C ARG A 578 9.07 -25.48 -38.52
N ALA A 579 8.26 -24.71 -39.19
CA ALA A 579 8.01 -23.32 -38.87
C ALA A 579 7.06 -23.19 -37.65
N TYR A 580 7.28 -22.16 -36.83
CA TYR A 580 6.47 -21.83 -35.66
C TYR A 580 5.96 -20.37 -35.77
N PRO A 581 5.02 -20.07 -36.70
CA PRO A 581 4.56 -18.70 -36.96
C PRO A 581 3.83 -18.05 -35.79
N GLY A 582 3.57 -18.80 -34.73
CA GLY A 582 2.99 -18.31 -33.49
C GLY A 582 4.00 -18.04 -32.38
N ILE A 583 5.34 -18.11 -32.64
CA ILE A 583 6.37 -17.82 -31.62
C ILE A 583 6.05 -16.50 -30.90
N ARG A 584 6.06 -16.52 -29.54
CA ARG A 584 5.46 -15.39 -28.81
C ARG A 584 6.24 -14.09 -28.92
N GLY A 585 7.53 -14.13 -29.09
CA GLY A 585 8.36 -12.93 -29.24
C GLY A 585 9.63 -12.97 -28.42
N ALA A 586 9.97 -11.88 -27.75
CA ALA A 586 11.20 -11.76 -27.00
C ALA A 586 10.99 -11.17 -25.61
N MET A 587 11.95 -11.44 -24.74
CA MET A 587 12.11 -10.79 -23.44
C MET A 587 13.51 -10.21 -23.31
N THR A 588 13.68 -9.16 -22.53
CA THR A 588 15.01 -8.67 -22.20
C THR A 588 15.23 -8.43 -20.71
N TRP A 589 16.39 -8.83 -20.25
CA TRP A 589 17.01 -8.37 -19.01
C TRP A 589 17.97 -7.24 -19.34
N SER A 590 17.67 -5.96 -19.19
CA SER A 590 16.43 -5.43 -18.65
C SER A 590 16.08 -4.12 -19.36
N ILE A 591 14.95 -3.53 -19.06
CA ILE A 591 14.56 -2.19 -19.50
C ILE A 591 15.61 -1.16 -19.07
N ASN A 592 16.09 -1.25 -17.83
CA ASN A 592 17.11 -0.36 -17.28
C ASN A 592 18.45 -0.47 -18.03
N TRP A 593 18.86 -1.69 -18.37
CA TRP A 593 20.03 -1.91 -19.21
C TRP A 593 19.81 -1.51 -20.66
N ASP A 594 18.59 -1.64 -21.20
CA ASP A 594 18.27 -1.13 -22.53
C ASP A 594 18.36 0.40 -22.56
N ALA A 595 17.88 1.09 -21.51
CA ALA A 595 18.07 2.53 -21.32
C ALA A 595 19.56 2.90 -21.30
N SER A 596 20.39 2.15 -20.55
CA SER A 596 21.85 2.33 -20.50
C SER A 596 22.51 2.15 -21.87
N ASN A 597 21.91 1.36 -22.75
CA ASN A 597 22.34 1.07 -24.10
C ASN A 597 21.54 1.83 -25.17
N ASN A 598 20.98 3.02 -24.82
CA ASN A 598 20.24 3.92 -25.72
C ASN A 598 18.99 3.30 -26.37
N TRP A 599 18.33 2.39 -25.68
CA TRP A 599 17.13 1.71 -26.16
C TRP A 599 17.35 0.88 -27.45
N ASN A 600 18.56 0.41 -27.65
CA ASN A 600 18.92 -0.31 -28.88
C ASN A 600 18.18 -1.65 -29.01
N PHE A 601 17.97 -2.36 -27.89
CA PHE A 601 17.28 -3.64 -27.91
C PHE A 601 15.80 -3.46 -28.28
N SER A 602 15.07 -2.67 -27.54
CA SER A 602 13.64 -2.48 -27.77
C SER A 602 13.32 -1.87 -29.13
N ARG A 603 14.08 -0.83 -29.54
CA ARG A 603 13.89 -0.15 -30.84
C ARG A 603 14.24 -1.02 -32.04
N THR A 604 15.07 -2.05 -31.86
CA THR A 604 15.43 -3.02 -32.92
C THR A 604 14.46 -4.19 -32.94
N VAL A 605 14.11 -4.75 -31.77
CA VAL A 605 13.31 -5.99 -31.69
C VAL A 605 11.81 -5.71 -31.88
N LYS A 606 11.27 -4.68 -31.23
CA LYS A 606 9.81 -4.41 -31.27
C LYS A 606 9.25 -4.20 -32.69
N PRO A 607 9.86 -3.38 -33.55
CA PRO A 607 9.35 -3.24 -34.92
C PRO A 607 9.37 -4.56 -35.70
N HIS A 608 10.40 -5.40 -35.49
CA HIS A 608 10.51 -6.70 -36.15
C HIS A 608 9.40 -7.68 -35.74
N LEU A 609 9.01 -7.68 -34.46
CA LEU A 609 7.91 -8.52 -33.96
C LEU A 609 6.60 -8.26 -34.75
N ALA A 610 6.35 -7.04 -35.16
CA ALA A 610 5.17 -6.67 -35.97
C ALA A 610 5.22 -7.22 -37.42
N THR A 611 6.39 -7.69 -37.89
CA THR A 611 6.57 -8.27 -39.23
C THR A 611 6.47 -9.80 -39.27
N LEU A 612 6.45 -10.44 -38.10
CA LEU A 612 6.33 -11.89 -38.00
C LEU A 612 4.92 -12.36 -38.41
N PRO A 613 4.79 -13.56 -39.04
CA PRO A 613 3.54 -14.05 -39.61
C PRO A 613 2.46 -14.40 -38.57
#